data_d2192a2ecc8294572b903e228e0b1642
#
_entry.id   d2192a2ecc8294572b903e228e0b1642
#
_cell.length_a   1.000
_cell.length_b   1.000
_cell.length_c   1.000
_cell.angle_alpha   90.00
_cell.angle_beta   90.00
_cell.angle_gamma   90.00
#
_symmetry.space_group_name_H-M   'P 1'
#
loop_
_entity.id
_entity.type
_entity.pdbx_description
1 polymer ?
#
loop_
_entity_poly.entity_id
_entity_poly.type
_entity_poly.pdbx_seq_one_letter_code
_entity_poly.pdbx_strand_id
1 'polypeptide(L)'
;MSSRDLGTLYRTELDGLKIIEEIDPPGVVWGGVATNDGWRFTIGKGLNDDRYVYRYTAADGFEKLFSCPELTGSYLSFDGQHLYLSQWYKERILKMDAKGNIQRKINVGAEICGHTFVDGLIYVLRGRENKGVPNKAEEWRIARLDPREESPTVEDLATIPFASRSLTFDGQRFWSNHRAANETVAFAVPG
;
A
#
# COMPACT_ATOMS: atom_id res chain seq x y z
N MET A 1 2.39 -10.39 -5.37
CA MET A 1 3.51 -9.39 -5.36
C MET A 1 3.54 -8.64 -6.68
N SER A 2 4.11 -7.44 -6.73
CA SER A 2 4.29 -6.68 -7.98
C SER A 2 5.74 -6.24 -8.13
N SER A 3 6.23 -6.23 -9.37
CA SER A 3 7.50 -5.62 -9.73
C SER A 3 7.23 -4.43 -10.65
N ARG A 4 7.65 -3.23 -10.21
CA ARG A 4 7.50 -2.02 -11.03
C ARG A 4 8.40 -2.03 -12.26
N ASP A 5 9.59 -2.59 -12.12
CA ASP A 5 10.59 -2.60 -13.18
C ASP A 5 10.27 -3.65 -14.25
N LEU A 6 9.65 -4.76 -13.86
CA LEU A 6 9.22 -5.82 -14.77
C LEU A 6 7.79 -5.61 -15.30
N GLY A 7 7.00 -4.74 -14.66
CA GLY A 7 5.61 -4.49 -15.06
C GLY A 7 4.66 -5.66 -14.82
N THR A 8 5.04 -6.64 -14.01
CA THR A 8 4.33 -7.91 -13.82
C THR A 8 3.78 -8.03 -12.40
N LEU A 9 2.61 -8.63 -12.27
CA LEU A 9 2.06 -9.12 -11.01
C LEU A 9 2.34 -10.62 -10.86
N TYR A 10 2.76 -11.02 -9.67
CA TYR A 10 3.02 -12.41 -9.33
C TYR A 10 2.03 -12.87 -8.27
N ARG A 11 1.32 -13.96 -8.55
CA ARG A 11 0.66 -14.75 -7.53
C ARG A 11 1.65 -15.78 -7.00
N THR A 12 1.82 -15.84 -5.69
CA THR A 12 2.78 -16.74 -5.06
C THR A 12 2.09 -17.59 -3.99
N GLU A 13 2.64 -18.73 -3.71
CA GLU A 13 2.39 -19.44 -2.47
C GLU A 13 2.91 -18.59 -1.30
N LEU A 14 2.26 -18.66 -0.15
CA LEU A 14 2.71 -17.94 1.04
C LEU A 14 3.98 -18.57 1.63
N ASP A 15 4.05 -19.90 1.58
CA ASP A 15 5.21 -20.65 2.01
C ASP A 15 6.25 -20.70 0.88
N GLY A 16 7.44 -20.19 1.17
CA GLY A 16 8.55 -20.14 0.21
C GLY A 16 8.40 -19.14 -0.94
N LEU A 17 7.31 -18.38 -1.03
CA LEU A 17 7.03 -17.37 -2.06
C LEU A 17 7.18 -17.88 -3.51
N LYS A 18 6.97 -19.17 -3.75
CA LYS A 18 7.02 -19.75 -5.08
C LYS A 18 5.98 -19.10 -6.00
N ILE A 19 6.42 -18.64 -7.17
CA ILE A 19 5.53 -18.08 -8.19
C ILE A 19 4.66 -19.21 -8.78
N ILE A 20 3.34 -19.02 -8.74
CA ILE A 20 2.36 -19.94 -9.31
C ILE A 20 1.64 -19.35 -10.52
N GLU A 21 1.68 -18.02 -10.67
CA GLU A 21 1.09 -17.35 -11.83
C GLU A 21 1.74 -15.98 -12.04
N GLU A 22 1.93 -15.63 -13.31
CA GLU A 22 2.31 -14.29 -13.76
C GLU A 22 1.11 -13.65 -14.45
N ILE A 23 0.83 -12.40 -14.12
CA ILE A 23 -0.33 -11.66 -14.60
C ILE A 23 0.16 -10.31 -15.15
N ASP A 24 -0.23 -9.99 -16.37
CA ASP A 24 0.13 -8.74 -17.05
C ASP A 24 -0.90 -7.64 -16.73
N PRO A 25 -0.56 -6.65 -15.90
CA PRO A 25 -1.44 -5.52 -15.63
C PRO A 25 -1.42 -4.51 -16.79
N PRO A 26 -2.49 -3.69 -16.95
CA PRO A 26 -2.57 -2.69 -18.02
C PRO A 26 -1.66 -1.47 -17.79
N GLY A 27 -0.70 -1.55 -16.91
CA GLY A 27 0.28 -0.52 -16.58
C GLY A 27 1.04 -0.80 -15.29
N VAL A 28 1.77 0.19 -14.79
CA VAL A 28 2.57 0.06 -13.57
C VAL A 28 1.69 -0.04 -12.33
N VAL A 29 1.85 -1.10 -11.56
CA VAL A 29 1.13 -1.33 -10.31
C VAL A 29 1.84 -0.64 -9.14
N TRP A 30 1.10 0.18 -8.40
CA TRP A 30 1.61 0.93 -7.24
C TRP A 30 1.20 0.32 -5.91
N GLY A 31 0.05 -0.34 -5.87
CA GLY A 31 -0.45 -1.04 -4.70
C GLY A 31 -1.61 -1.96 -5.07
N GLY A 32 -1.91 -2.88 -4.17
CA GLY A 32 -3.03 -3.80 -4.35
C GLY A 32 -3.54 -4.32 -3.03
N VAL A 33 -4.83 -4.70 -3.02
CA VAL A 33 -5.51 -5.29 -1.87
C VAL A 33 -6.60 -6.25 -2.33
N ALA A 34 -6.79 -7.34 -1.60
CA ALA A 34 -7.93 -8.23 -1.79
C ALA A 34 -9.20 -7.59 -1.21
N THR A 35 -10.32 -7.75 -1.90
CA THR A 35 -11.65 -7.32 -1.48
C THR A 35 -12.64 -8.48 -1.60
N ASN A 36 -13.89 -8.26 -1.20
CA ASN A 36 -14.92 -9.32 -1.21
C ASN A 36 -15.25 -9.84 -2.62
N ASP A 37 -15.01 -9.04 -3.66
CA ASP A 37 -15.39 -9.32 -5.05
C ASP A 37 -14.19 -9.31 -6.01
N GLY A 38 -12.99 -9.62 -5.51
CA GLY A 38 -11.74 -9.68 -6.28
C GLY A 38 -10.65 -8.79 -5.70
N TRP A 39 -9.71 -8.41 -6.52
CA TRP A 39 -8.59 -7.55 -6.15
C TRP A 39 -8.83 -6.11 -6.59
N ARG A 40 -8.29 -5.17 -5.84
CA ARG A 40 -8.17 -3.77 -6.27
C ARG A 40 -6.71 -3.41 -6.42
N PHE A 41 -6.38 -2.77 -7.52
CA PHE A 41 -5.04 -2.30 -7.82
C PHE A 41 -5.05 -0.82 -8.17
N THR A 42 -4.05 -0.10 -7.68
CA THR A 42 -3.73 1.23 -8.17
C THR A 42 -2.75 1.09 -9.32
N ILE A 43 -3.15 1.51 -10.52
CA ILE A 43 -2.36 1.35 -11.76
C ILE A 43 -2.24 2.68 -12.47
N GLY A 44 -1.04 2.98 -12.98
CA GLY A 44 -0.73 4.14 -13.82
C GLY A 44 0.19 3.76 -14.97
N LYS A 45 0.42 4.68 -15.92
CA LYS A 45 1.27 4.44 -17.09
C LYS A 45 2.71 4.95 -16.94
N GLY A 46 2.96 5.80 -15.95
CA GLY A 46 4.26 6.43 -15.81
C GLY A 46 4.50 7.14 -14.48
N LEU A 47 5.36 8.14 -14.51
CA LEU A 47 5.80 8.88 -13.33
C LEU A 47 4.86 10.03 -12.94
N ASN A 48 3.99 10.46 -13.85
CA ASN A 48 3.05 11.55 -13.62
C ASN A 48 1.74 11.05 -12.99
N ASP A 49 0.96 11.98 -12.50
CA ASP A 49 -0.31 11.72 -11.82
C ASP A 49 -1.37 11.23 -12.83
N ASP A 50 -1.38 9.93 -13.08
CA ASP A 50 -2.23 9.26 -14.06
C ASP A 50 -2.90 8.00 -13.50
N ARG A 51 -3.13 7.96 -12.18
CA ARG A 51 -3.50 6.72 -11.49
C ARG A 51 -4.99 6.50 -11.42
N TYR A 52 -5.34 5.21 -11.61
CA TYR A 52 -6.70 4.71 -11.54
C TYR A 52 -6.76 3.49 -10.63
N VAL A 53 -7.92 3.26 -10.05
CA VAL A 53 -8.24 2.00 -9.37
C VAL A 53 -8.82 1.04 -10.39
N TYR A 54 -8.27 -0.16 -10.43
CA TYR A 54 -8.75 -1.29 -11.23
C TYR A 54 -9.25 -2.40 -10.34
N ARG A 55 -10.28 -3.10 -10.80
CA ARG A 55 -10.65 -4.41 -10.29
C ARG A 55 -9.96 -5.49 -11.11
N TYR A 56 -9.58 -6.57 -10.47
CA TYR A 56 -9.10 -7.77 -11.14
C TYR A 56 -9.79 -9.00 -10.56
N THR A 57 -10.27 -9.86 -11.44
CA THR A 57 -10.68 -11.24 -11.13
C THR A 57 -10.02 -12.18 -12.14
N ALA A 58 -9.85 -13.45 -11.78
CA ALA A 58 -9.29 -14.44 -12.73
C ALA A 58 -10.23 -14.71 -13.92
N ALA A 59 -11.54 -14.48 -13.75
CA ALA A 59 -12.53 -14.70 -14.79
C ALA A 59 -12.61 -13.53 -15.79
N ASP A 60 -12.57 -12.28 -15.29
CA ASP A 60 -12.85 -11.09 -16.09
C ASP A 60 -11.58 -10.31 -16.47
N GLY A 61 -10.44 -10.62 -15.84
CA GLY A 61 -9.22 -9.83 -15.99
C GLY A 61 -9.30 -8.46 -15.30
N PHE A 62 -8.64 -7.45 -15.89
CA PHE A 62 -8.61 -6.10 -15.36
C PHE A 62 -9.74 -5.23 -15.90
N GLU A 63 -10.50 -4.64 -14.98
CA GLU A 63 -11.54 -3.64 -15.25
C GLU A 63 -11.14 -2.30 -14.61
N LYS A 64 -11.12 -1.23 -15.39
CA LYS A 64 -10.88 0.12 -14.89
C LYS A 64 -12.14 0.65 -14.22
N LEU A 65 -12.06 1.02 -12.93
CA LEU A 65 -13.21 1.48 -12.16
C LEU A 65 -13.33 3.02 -12.14
N PHE A 66 -12.36 3.68 -11.52
CA PHE A 66 -12.40 5.13 -11.33
C PHE A 66 -10.98 5.71 -11.22
N SER A 67 -10.87 7.02 -11.44
CA SER A 67 -9.61 7.74 -11.25
C SER A 67 -9.30 7.90 -9.76
N CYS A 68 -8.04 7.73 -9.38
CA CYS A 68 -7.62 8.15 -8.05
C CYS A 68 -7.85 9.66 -7.89
N PRO A 69 -8.29 10.12 -6.69
CA PRO A 69 -8.45 11.55 -6.45
C PRO A 69 -7.18 12.32 -6.78
N GLU A 70 -7.33 13.40 -7.56
CA GLU A 70 -6.22 14.21 -8.10
C GLU A 70 -5.23 13.38 -8.94
N LEU A 71 -5.68 12.27 -9.50
CA LEU A 71 -4.89 11.30 -10.27
C LEU A 71 -3.67 10.74 -9.49
N THR A 72 -3.62 10.92 -8.17
CA THR A 72 -2.54 10.41 -7.31
C THR A 72 -3.06 9.33 -6.38
N GLY A 73 -2.29 8.26 -6.24
CA GLY A 73 -2.61 7.15 -5.33
C GLY A 73 -1.51 6.12 -5.36
N SER A 74 -1.25 5.48 -4.24
CA SER A 74 -0.19 4.48 -4.15
C SER A 74 -0.74 3.18 -3.58
N TYR A 75 -0.70 3.03 -2.27
CA TYR A 75 -1.08 1.79 -1.60
C TYR A 75 -2.57 1.75 -1.30
N LEU A 76 -3.11 0.55 -1.24
CA LEU A 76 -4.50 0.27 -0.93
C LEU A 76 -4.60 -0.64 0.28
N SER A 77 -5.62 -0.40 1.11
CA SER A 77 -6.10 -1.36 2.10
C SER A 77 -7.63 -1.36 2.15
N PHE A 78 -8.22 -2.37 2.78
CA PHE A 78 -9.66 -2.60 2.79
C PHE A 78 -10.10 -3.05 4.17
N ASP A 79 -11.17 -2.43 4.71
CA ASP A 79 -11.71 -2.74 6.06
C ASP A 79 -12.88 -3.75 6.03
N GLY A 80 -13.15 -4.36 4.88
CA GLY A 80 -14.32 -5.22 4.64
C GLY A 80 -15.50 -4.48 4.00
N GLN A 81 -15.49 -3.14 3.99
CA GLN A 81 -16.54 -2.29 3.43
C GLN A 81 -16.01 -1.14 2.58
N HIS A 82 -14.93 -0.50 2.99
CA HIS A 82 -14.39 0.70 2.38
C HIS A 82 -12.96 0.50 1.90
N LEU A 83 -12.64 1.15 0.80
CA LEU A 83 -11.28 1.20 0.28
C LEU A 83 -10.53 2.39 0.89
N TYR A 84 -9.29 2.15 1.29
CA TYR A 84 -8.39 3.18 1.79
C TYR A 84 -7.22 3.32 0.85
N LEU A 85 -7.02 4.53 0.31
CA LEU A 85 -6.00 4.86 -0.67
C LEU A 85 -5.00 5.85 -0.06
N SER A 86 -3.72 5.51 -0.07
CA SER A 86 -2.69 6.46 0.33
C SER A 86 -2.32 7.40 -0.81
N GLN A 87 -2.09 8.68 -0.46
CA GLN A 87 -1.45 9.68 -1.31
C GLN A 87 -0.10 10.04 -0.68
N TRP A 88 0.95 9.43 -1.18
CA TRP A 88 2.28 9.45 -0.59
C TRP A 88 2.77 10.85 -0.22
N TYR A 89 2.94 11.74 -1.21
CA TYR A 89 3.45 13.11 -0.99
C TYR A 89 2.49 14.03 -0.22
N LYS A 90 1.21 13.66 -0.13
CA LYS A 90 0.20 14.39 0.62
C LYS A 90 0.07 13.87 2.05
N GLU A 91 0.88 12.88 2.41
CA GLU A 91 0.99 12.33 3.75
C GLU A 91 -0.36 11.96 4.38
N ARG A 92 -1.29 11.46 3.54
CA ARG A 92 -2.66 11.16 3.94
C ARG A 92 -3.19 9.87 3.33
N ILE A 93 -4.17 9.29 4.01
CA ILE A 93 -4.98 8.17 3.55
C ILE A 93 -6.40 8.68 3.30
N LEU A 94 -6.98 8.29 2.18
CA LEU A 94 -8.35 8.59 1.78
C LEU A 94 -9.23 7.36 2.02
N LYS A 95 -10.25 7.47 2.88
CA LYS A 95 -11.33 6.51 2.97
C LYS A 95 -12.32 6.78 1.85
N MET A 96 -12.63 5.78 1.05
CA MET A 96 -13.49 5.92 -0.13
C MET A 96 -14.62 4.89 -0.11
N ASP A 97 -15.75 5.24 -0.73
CA ASP A 97 -16.80 4.29 -1.06
C ASP A 97 -16.44 3.44 -2.29
N ALA A 98 -17.32 2.49 -2.64
CA ALA A 98 -17.13 1.60 -3.80
C ALA A 98 -17.06 2.32 -5.15
N LYS A 99 -17.51 3.57 -5.23
CA LYS A 99 -17.48 4.42 -6.44
C LYS A 99 -16.26 5.35 -6.49
N GLY A 100 -15.41 5.31 -5.46
CA GLY A 100 -14.22 6.19 -5.37
C GLY A 100 -14.50 7.56 -4.77
N ASN A 101 -15.70 7.82 -4.24
CA ASN A 101 -15.99 9.08 -3.58
C ASN A 101 -15.31 9.13 -2.21
N ILE A 102 -14.61 10.23 -1.94
CA ILE A 102 -13.92 10.43 -0.66
C ILE A 102 -14.96 10.65 0.44
N GLN A 103 -14.95 9.78 1.42
CA GLN A 103 -15.75 9.91 2.65
C GLN A 103 -14.96 10.61 3.75
N ARG A 104 -13.62 10.39 3.77
CA ARG A 104 -12.77 10.96 4.81
C ARG A 104 -11.32 11.08 4.35
N LYS A 105 -10.63 12.09 4.90
CA LYS A 105 -9.18 12.28 4.76
C LYS A 105 -8.53 12.08 6.13
N ILE A 106 -7.53 11.21 6.21
CA ILE A 106 -6.79 10.88 7.43
C ILE A 106 -5.34 11.33 7.23
N ASN A 107 -4.90 12.32 7.99
CA ASN A 107 -3.51 12.78 7.96
C ASN A 107 -2.61 11.80 8.72
N VAL A 108 -1.48 11.46 8.11
CA VAL A 108 -0.47 10.57 8.70
C VAL A 108 0.77 11.34 9.15
N GLY A 109 1.00 12.52 8.57
CA GLY A 109 2.10 13.42 8.93
C GLY A 109 3.48 12.95 8.48
N ALA A 110 3.54 12.00 7.55
CA ALA A 110 4.78 11.51 6.92
C ALA A 110 4.48 10.82 5.60
N GLU A 111 5.51 10.62 4.77
CA GLU A 111 5.41 9.86 3.54
C GLU A 111 4.94 8.41 3.82
N ILE A 112 3.91 7.95 3.10
CA ILE A 112 3.31 6.64 3.32
C ILE A 112 3.93 5.64 2.35
N CYS A 113 4.64 4.67 2.89
CA CYS A 113 5.36 3.63 2.14
C CYS A 113 4.61 2.28 2.09
N GLY A 114 3.44 2.20 2.70
CA GLY A 114 2.55 1.06 2.75
C GLY A 114 1.59 1.16 3.91
N HIS A 115 0.44 0.53 3.82
CA HIS A 115 -0.49 0.41 4.95
C HIS A 115 -1.38 -0.82 4.79
N THR A 116 -1.85 -1.33 5.92
CA THR A 116 -2.73 -2.50 6.00
C THR A 116 -3.60 -2.43 7.24
N PHE A 117 -4.69 -3.21 7.27
CA PHE A 117 -5.54 -3.36 8.44
C PHE A 117 -5.11 -4.56 9.28
N VAL A 118 -5.11 -4.37 10.61
CA VAL A 118 -5.03 -5.43 11.61
C VAL A 118 -6.03 -5.09 12.72
N ASP A 119 -6.98 -5.96 12.97
CA ASP A 119 -8.00 -5.81 14.02
C ASP A 119 -8.73 -4.45 14.03
N GLY A 120 -9.06 -3.94 12.83
CA GLY A 120 -9.78 -2.69 12.65
C GLY A 120 -8.93 -1.42 12.79
N LEU A 121 -7.64 -1.55 13.08
CA LEU A 121 -6.67 -0.46 13.10
C LEU A 121 -5.88 -0.43 11.78
N ILE A 122 -5.45 0.76 11.37
CA ILE A 122 -4.53 0.92 10.23
C ILE A 122 -3.10 0.94 10.77
N TYR A 123 -2.29 0.02 10.28
CA TYR A 123 -0.85 0.03 10.42
C TYR A 123 -0.23 0.65 9.18
N VAL A 124 0.65 1.62 9.39
CA VAL A 124 1.27 2.41 8.32
C VAL A 124 2.77 2.29 8.39
N LEU A 125 3.40 1.92 7.29
CA LEU A 125 4.82 2.12 7.11
C LEU A 125 5.04 3.57 6.67
N ARG A 126 5.64 4.37 7.55
CA ARG A 126 6.01 5.76 7.29
C ARG A 126 7.47 5.85 6.91
N GLY A 127 7.79 6.63 5.89
CA GLY A 127 9.16 6.80 5.43
C GLY A 127 9.57 8.26 5.34
N ARG A 128 10.86 8.49 5.54
CA ARG A 128 11.52 9.74 5.19
C ARG A 128 12.80 9.42 4.44
N GLU A 129 12.79 9.68 3.15
CA GLU A 129 13.98 9.54 2.32
C GLU A 129 14.89 10.77 2.43
N ASN A 130 16.17 10.53 2.30
CA ASN A 130 17.20 11.59 2.33
C ASN A 130 17.05 12.58 1.15
N LYS A 131 16.60 12.11 -0.03
CA LYS A 131 16.47 12.91 -1.27
C LYS A 131 17.72 13.71 -1.62
N GLY A 132 18.91 13.22 -1.25
CA GLY A 132 20.18 13.88 -1.51
C GLY A 132 20.49 15.10 -0.61
N VAL A 133 19.74 15.32 0.46
CA VAL A 133 20.00 16.40 1.41
C VAL A 133 21.07 15.94 2.40
N PRO A 134 22.26 16.60 2.45
CA PRO A 134 23.31 16.24 3.39
C PRO A 134 22.81 16.22 4.84
N ASN A 135 23.25 15.22 5.61
CA ASN A 135 22.95 15.05 7.04
C ASN A 135 21.48 14.80 7.38
N LYS A 136 20.61 14.53 6.40
CA LYS A 136 19.25 14.10 6.66
C LYS A 136 19.22 12.58 6.78
N ALA A 137 18.94 12.07 7.98
CA ALA A 137 18.79 10.64 8.19
C ALA A 137 17.56 10.11 7.44
N GLU A 138 17.71 8.95 6.84
CA GLU A 138 16.58 8.17 6.33
C GLU A 138 15.97 7.39 7.48
N GLU A 139 14.65 7.39 7.55
CA GLU A 139 13.92 6.70 8.62
C GLU A 139 12.72 5.97 8.04
N TRP A 140 12.49 4.75 8.52
CA TRP A 140 11.26 3.99 8.28
C TRP A 140 10.71 3.50 9.61
N ARG A 141 9.41 3.75 9.81
CA ARG A 141 8.73 3.41 11.06
C ARG A 141 7.40 2.74 10.76
N ILE A 142 7.05 1.76 11.58
CA ILE A 142 5.69 1.26 11.67
C ILE A 142 4.95 2.13 12.68
N ALA A 143 3.86 2.70 12.24
CA ALA A 143 2.93 3.43 13.10
C ALA A 143 1.54 2.80 13.04
N ARG A 144 0.71 3.12 14.02
CA ARG A 144 -0.67 2.65 14.12
C ARG A 144 -1.61 3.85 14.30
N LEU A 145 -2.83 3.74 13.78
CA LEU A 145 -3.90 4.70 14.02
C LEU A 145 -5.27 4.00 13.99
N ASP A 146 -6.23 4.55 14.74
CA ASP A 146 -7.62 4.13 14.67
C ASP A 146 -8.38 4.98 13.64
N PRO A 147 -8.81 4.40 12.49
CA PRO A 147 -9.51 5.16 11.47
C PRO A 147 -10.93 5.56 11.87
N ARG A 148 -11.45 5.12 13.01
CA ARG A 148 -12.78 5.46 13.52
C ARG A 148 -12.77 6.80 14.26
N GLU A 149 -11.65 7.18 14.86
CA GLU A 149 -11.49 8.45 15.55
C GLU A 149 -11.62 9.63 14.57
N GLU A 150 -12.25 10.71 14.99
CA GLU A 150 -12.42 11.91 14.16
C GLU A 150 -11.08 12.54 13.78
N SER A 151 -10.15 12.58 14.70
CA SER A 151 -8.76 13.02 14.50
C SER A 151 -7.80 11.96 15.02
N PRO A 152 -7.49 10.93 14.22
CA PRO A 152 -6.68 9.81 14.66
C PRO A 152 -5.28 10.24 15.11
N THR A 153 -4.89 9.77 16.27
CA THR A 153 -3.50 9.87 16.72
C THR A 153 -2.67 8.82 15.98
N VAL A 154 -1.56 9.25 15.41
CA VAL A 154 -0.60 8.36 14.75
C VAL A 154 0.51 8.00 15.71
N GLU A 155 0.49 6.77 16.20
CA GLU A 155 1.43 6.25 17.21
C GLU A 155 2.56 5.48 16.53
N ASP A 156 3.82 5.91 16.73
CA ASP A 156 4.99 5.15 16.28
C ASP A 156 5.25 3.96 17.19
N LEU A 157 5.31 2.76 16.63
CA LEU A 157 5.49 1.51 17.36
C LEU A 157 6.92 0.95 17.23
N ALA A 158 7.50 0.99 16.04
CA ALA A 158 8.80 0.41 15.78
C ALA A 158 9.55 1.12 14.65
N THR A 159 10.88 1.08 14.70
CA THR A 159 11.74 1.50 13.60
C THR A 159 12.10 0.29 12.74
N ILE A 160 12.05 0.45 11.41
CA ILE A 160 12.55 -0.54 10.46
C ILE A 160 13.97 -0.14 10.05
N PRO A 161 14.97 -1.01 10.22
CA PRO A 161 16.39 -0.65 10.00
C PRO A 161 16.81 -0.66 8.52
N PHE A 162 15.86 -0.61 7.59
CA PHE A 162 16.12 -0.61 6.15
C PHE A 162 15.05 0.15 5.36
N ALA A 163 15.43 0.61 4.18
CA ALA A 163 14.50 1.26 3.25
C ALA A 163 13.44 0.27 2.75
N SER A 164 12.17 0.61 2.97
CA SER A 164 11.03 -0.23 2.62
C SER A 164 9.91 0.57 1.99
N ARG A 165 9.17 -0.06 1.06
CA ARG A 165 8.04 0.57 0.35
C ARG A 165 6.86 -0.36 0.13
N SER A 166 6.62 -1.24 1.07
CA SER A 166 5.40 -2.05 1.10
C SER A 166 5.10 -2.47 2.53
N LEU A 167 3.85 -2.65 2.85
CA LEU A 167 3.40 -3.26 4.09
C LEU A 167 2.12 -4.03 3.81
N THR A 168 2.15 -5.32 4.12
CA THR A 168 0.95 -6.17 4.10
C THR A 168 0.96 -7.09 5.30
N PHE A 169 -0.22 -7.63 5.63
CA PHE A 169 -0.43 -8.52 6.77
C PHE A 169 -1.05 -9.83 6.28
N ASP A 170 -0.51 -10.97 6.71
CA ASP A 170 -0.95 -12.30 6.30
C ASP A 170 -1.90 -12.98 7.31
N GLY A 171 -2.28 -12.26 8.38
CA GLY A 171 -3.04 -12.78 9.50
C GLY A 171 -2.18 -13.12 10.73
N GLN A 172 -0.85 -13.14 10.59
CA GLN A 172 0.10 -13.44 11.65
C GLN A 172 1.30 -12.49 11.68
N ARG A 173 1.82 -12.12 10.51
CA ARG A 173 3.05 -11.35 10.35
C ARG A 173 2.85 -10.21 9.36
N PHE A 174 3.65 -9.17 9.51
CA PHE A 174 3.85 -8.20 8.45
C PHE A 174 4.86 -8.71 7.43
N TRP A 175 4.61 -8.32 6.19
CA TRP A 175 5.52 -8.51 5.07
C TRP A 175 5.87 -7.18 4.47
N SER A 176 7.13 -7.02 4.11
CA SER A 176 7.67 -5.81 3.49
C SER A 176 8.83 -6.16 2.56
N ASN A 177 9.32 -5.18 1.82
CA ASN A 177 10.50 -5.35 0.99
C ASN A 177 11.72 -4.65 1.62
N HIS A 178 12.86 -5.34 1.64
CA HIS A 178 14.16 -4.75 1.94
C HIS A 178 14.79 -4.30 0.63
N ARG A 179 14.67 -3.02 0.28
CA ARG A 179 15.04 -2.49 -1.05
C ARG A 179 16.51 -2.69 -1.40
N ALA A 180 17.42 -2.43 -0.46
CA ALA A 180 18.85 -2.57 -0.70
C ALA A 180 19.30 -4.03 -0.88
N ALA A 181 18.66 -4.96 -0.18
CA ALA A 181 18.96 -6.39 -0.30
C ALA A 181 18.17 -7.09 -1.43
N ASN A 182 17.16 -6.40 -1.98
CA ASN A 182 16.20 -6.97 -2.95
C ASN A 182 15.49 -8.23 -2.42
N GLU A 183 15.06 -8.15 -1.16
CA GLU A 183 14.43 -9.26 -0.44
C GLU A 183 13.02 -8.91 -0.01
N THR A 184 12.17 -9.93 0.11
CA THR A 184 10.90 -9.85 0.83
C THR A 184 11.13 -10.37 2.24
N VAL A 185 10.76 -9.59 3.25
CA VAL A 185 10.99 -9.89 4.66
C VAL A 185 9.67 -9.97 5.42
N ALA A 186 9.61 -10.90 6.37
CA ALA A 186 8.50 -11.03 7.30
C ALA A 186 8.97 -10.70 8.72
N PHE A 187 8.11 -10.03 9.49
CA PHE A 187 8.39 -9.68 10.88
C PHE A 187 7.10 -9.65 11.72
N ALA A 188 7.27 -9.75 13.03
CA ALA A 188 6.14 -9.73 13.97
C ALA A 188 5.41 -8.36 13.94
N VAL A 189 4.12 -8.38 14.26
CA VAL A 189 3.37 -7.15 14.53
C VAL A 189 3.98 -6.50 15.77
N PRO A 190 4.43 -5.23 15.70
CA PRO A 190 4.89 -4.51 16.89
C PRO A 190 3.74 -4.35 17.88
N GLY A 191 4.02 -4.60 19.13
CA GLY A 191 3.04 -4.49 20.24
C GLY A 191 2.75 -3.06 20.63
#